data_b18f20c079a92be3b697f6c0143633d6
#
_entry.id   b18f20c079a92be3b697f6c0143633d6
#
_cell.length_a   1.000
_cell.length_b   1.000
_cell.length_c   1.000
_cell.angle_alpha   90.00
_cell.angle_beta   90.00
_cell.angle_gamma   90.00
#
_symmetry.space_group_name_H-M   'P 1'
#
loop_
_entity.id
_entity.type
_entity.pdbx_description
1 polymer ?
#
loop_
_entity_poly.entity_id
_entity_poly.type
_entity_poly.pdbx_seq_one_letter_code
_entity_poly.pdbx_strand_id
1 'polypeptide(L)'
;GPGVLLAVKSDQWEEVNARVSPYGVLTLGRPFSRGMFSQAVGLLLASQAKAERYRAENEKLRQKLEELRVVSRAKCLLVEYLHLDEESAHKYMERQAMEERKTRRAVAEEILREYG
;
A
#
# COMPACT_ATOMS: atom_id res chain seq x y z
N GLY A 1 -7.75 8.20 6.75
CA GLY A 1 -8.06 9.32 7.62
C GLY A 1 -9.18 8.98 8.61
N PRO A 2 -9.48 9.84 9.56
CA PRO A 2 -10.57 9.61 10.50
C PRO A 2 -11.91 9.58 9.78
N GLY A 3 -12.80 8.72 10.27
CA GLY A 3 -14.16 8.67 9.76
C GLY A 3 -14.97 9.85 10.26
N VAL A 4 -15.85 10.35 9.41
CA VAL A 4 -16.73 11.48 9.73
C VAL A 4 -18.18 11.06 9.51
N LEU A 5 -19.00 11.26 10.54
CA LEU A 5 -20.43 11.07 10.48
C LEU A 5 -21.11 12.42 10.71
N LEU A 6 -21.94 12.83 9.75
CA LEU A 6 -22.62 14.11 9.78
C LEU A 6 -24.12 13.92 9.91
N ALA A 7 -24.74 14.50 10.96
CA ALA A 7 -26.18 14.49 11.14
C ALA A 7 -26.79 15.76 10.55
N VAL A 8 -27.73 15.61 9.64
CA VAL A 8 -28.37 16.73 8.95
C VAL A 8 -29.90 16.61 9.02
N LYS A 9 -30.60 17.72 8.78
CA LYS A 9 -32.06 17.69 8.70
C LYS A 9 -32.46 16.83 7.50
N SER A 10 -33.54 16.05 7.65
CA SER A 10 -33.97 15.11 6.59
C SER A 10 -34.32 15.79 5.26
N ASP A 11 -34.82 17.01 5.28
CA ASP A 11 -35.12 17.78 4.08
C ASP A 11 -33.88 18.24 3.32
N GLN A 12 -32.71 18.26 3.99
CA GLN A 12 -31.42 18.66 3.41
C GLN A 12 -30.52 17.47 3.12
N TRP A 13 -30.93 16.27 3.47
CA TRP A 13 -30.07 15.09 3.42
C TRP A 13 -29.49 14.81 2.03
N GLU A 14 -30.36 14.81 1.00
CA GLU A 14 -29.88 14.49 -0.35
C GLU A 14 -28.84 15.47 -0.85
N GLU A 15 -29.08 16.76 -0.64
CA GLU A 15 -28.15 17.81 -1.08
C GLU A 15 -26.82 17.73 -0.36
N VAL A 16 -26.85 17.60 0.96
CA VAL A 16 -25.63 17.52 1.76
C VAL A 16 -24.88 16.24 1.46
N ASN A 17 -25.59 15.11 1.37
CA ASN A 17 -24.97 13.82 1.06
C ASN A 17 -24.27 13.85 -0.31
N ALA A 18 -24.88 14.44 -1.31
CA ALA A 18 -24.30 14.56 -2.64
C ALA A 18 -23.00 15.37 -2.61
N ARG A 19 -22.91 16.39 -1.75
CA ARG A 19 -21.72 17.24 -1.63
C ARG A 19 -20.57 16.58 -0.88
N VAL A 20 -20.86 15.80 0.15
CA VAL A 20 -19.82 15.32 1.06
C VAL A 20 -19.47 13.83 0.89
N SER A 21 -20.33 13.02 0.27
CA SER A 21 -20.08 11.60 0.09
C SER A 21 -18.80 11.31 -0.72
N PRO A 22 -18.41 12.09 -1.73
CA PRO A 22 -17.14 11.87 -2.43
C PRO A 22 -15.91 11.98 -1.53
N TYR A 23 -16.03 12.67 -0.39
CA TYR A 23 -14.95 12.85 0.57
C TYR A 23 -14.97 11.78 1.67
N GLY A 24 -15.80 10.75 1.54
CA GLY A 24 -15.89 9.67 2.51
C GLY A 24 -16.67 10.04 3.78
N VAL A 25 -17.47 11.10 3.76
CA VAL A 25 -18.31 11.51 4.87
C VAL A 25 -19.66 10.81 4.78
N LEU A 26 -20.04 10.10 5.85
CA LEU A 26 -21.37 9.53 5.98
C LEU A 26 -22.32 10.56 6.54
N THR A 27 -23.51 10.65 5.95
CA THR A 27 -24.56 11.57 6.41
C THR A 27 -25.78 10.79 6.90
N LEU A 28 -26.42 11.32 7.94
CA LEU A 28 -27.59 10.71 8.55
C LEU A 28 -28.68 11.77 8.71
N GLY A 29 -29.85 11.53 8.11
CA GLY A 29 -30.99 12.44 8.17
C GLY A 29 -31.65 12.43 9.55
N ARG A 30 -31.91 13.61 10.10
CA ARG A 30 -32.68 13.74 11.37
C ARG A 30 -34.16 13.93 11.07
N PRO A 31 -35.08 13.40 11.91
CA PRO A 31 -34.78 12.57 13.09
C PRO A 31 -34.35 11.15 12.70
N PHE A 32 -33.46 10.53 13.48
CA PHE A 32 -33.03 9.17 13.26
C PHE A 32 -33.13 8.34 14.54
N SER A 33 -33.32 7.03 14.42
CA SER A 33 -33.39 6.11 15.53
C SER A 33 -32.01 5.70 16.01
N ARG A 34 -31.94 5.13 17.22
CA ARG A 34 -30.72 4.54 17.74
C ARG A 34 -30.20 3.43 16.83
N GLY A 35 -31.12 2.62 16.26
CA GLY A 35 -30.75 1.56 15.32
C GLY A 35 -30.12 2.10 14.04
N MET A 36 -30.68 3.17 13.48
CA MET A 36 -30.11 3.82 12.31
C MET A 36 -28.71 4.40 12.58
N PHE A 37 -28.56 5.03 13.74
CA PHE A 37 -27.25 5.56 14.16
C PHE A 37 -26.24 4.45 14.31
N SER A 38 -26.60 3.34 14.97
CA SER A 38 -25.72 2.18 15.15
C SER A 38 -25.28 1.58 13.81
N GLN A 39 -26.22 1.45 12.87
CA GLN A 39 -25.88 0.96 11.53
C GLN A 39 -24.94 1.90 10.78
N ALA A 40 -25.17 3.22 10.89
CA ALA A 40 -24.31 4.20 10.26
C ALA A 40 -22.88 4.16 10.81
N VAL A 41 -22.71 4.03 12.11
CA VAL A 41 -21.41 3.87 12.74
C VAL A 41 -20.73 2.58 12.29
N GLY A 42 -21.49 1.47 12.22
CA GLY A 42 -20.97 0.19 11.75
C GLY A 42 -20.46 0.26 10.31
N LEU A 43 -21.22 0.91 9.42
CA LEU A 43 -20.79 1.11 8.04
C LEU A 43 -19.54 1.97 7.95
N LEU A 44 -19.46 3.02 8.75
CA LEU A 44 -18.29 3.90 8.78
C LEU A 44 -17.05 3.14 9.22
N LEU A 45 -17.14 2.34 10.28
CA LEU A 45 -16.03 1.55 10.78
C LEU A 45 -15.59 0.49 9.76
N ALA A 46 -16.55 -0.19 9.13
CA ALA A 46 -16.26 -1.18 8.09
C ALA A 46 -15.56 -0.54 6.88
N SER A 47 -16.01 0.63 6.47
CA SER A 47 -15.40 1.38 5.37
C SER A 47 -13.96 1.79 5.69
N GLN A 48 -13.69 2.23 6.92
CA GLN A 48 -12.34 2.57 7.35
C GLN A 48 -11.42 1.36 7.37
N ALA A 49 -11.89 0.23 7.89
CA ALA A 49 -11.12 -1.00 7.93
C ALA A 49 -10.74 -1.47 6.52
N LYS A 50 -11.67 -1.35 5.56
CA LYS A 50 -11.44 -1.69 4.16
C LYS A 50 -10.39 -0.76 3.53
N ALA A 51 -10.49 0.54 3.79
CA ALA A 51 -9.53 1.52 3.28
C ALA A 51 -8.13 1.28 3.82
N GLU A 52 -8.00 0.91 5.10
CA GLU A 52 -6.71 0.58 5.70
C GLU A 52 -6.10 -0.69 5.09
N ARG A 53 -6.92 -1.71 4.82
CA ARG A 53 -6.44 -2.93 4.15
C ARG A 53 -5.92 -2.62 2.75
N TYR A 54 -6.62 -1.79 1.98
CA TYR A 54 -6.17 -1.40 0.65
C TYR A 54 -4.86 -0.61 0.71
N ARG A 55 -4.72 0.29 1.67
CA ARG A 55 -3.47 1.03 1.85
C ARG A 55 -2.30 0.11 2.20
N ALA A 56 -2.53 -0.86 3.09
CA ALA A 56 -1.51 -1.83 3.48
C ALA A 56 -1.08 -2.72 2.30
N GLU A 57 -2.05 -3.22 1.52
CA GLU A 57 -1.78 -4.00 0.32
C GLU A 57 -1.02 -3.19 -0.73
N ASN A 58 -1.42 -1.93 -0.93
CA ASN A 58 -0.78 -1.04 -1.89
C ASN A 58 0.68 -0.76 -1.51
N GLU A 59 0.95 -0.50 -0.22
CA GLU A 59 2.31 -0.31 0.28
C GLU A 59 3.16 -1.57 0.09
N LYS A 60 2.59 -2.74 0.35
CA LYS A 60 3.26 -4.02 0.16
C LYS A 60 3.65 -4.25 -1.30
N LEU A 61 2.74 -3.93 -2.23
CA LEU A 61 3.00 -4.03 -3.66
C LEU A 61 4.08 -3.04 -4.11
N ARG A 62 4.04 -1.83 -3.60
CA ARG A 62 5.07 -0.81 -3.90
C ARG A 62 6.45 -1.28 -3.44
N GLN A 63 6.54 -1.88 -2.26
CA GLN A 63 7.81 -2.43 -1.76
C GLN A 63 8.32 -3.57 -2.64
N LYS A 64 7.42 -4.44 -3.12
CA LYS A 64 7.80 -5.51 -4.05
C LYS A 64 8.31 -4.97 -5.38
N LEU A 65 7.67 -3.94 -5.92
CA LEU A 65 8.12 -3.29 -7.16
C LEU A 65 9.50 -2.66 -6.99
N GLU A 66 9.72 -1.98 -5.86
CA GLU A 66 11.01 -1.38 -5.55
C GLU A 66 12.10 -2.45 -5.40
N GLU A 67 11.80 -3.55 -4.73
CA GLU A 67 12.71 -4.69 -4.62
C GLU A 67 13.10 -5.23 -6.00
N LEU A 68 12.12 -5.46 -6.87
CA LEU A 68 12.37 -5.94 -8.22
C LEU A 68 13.25 -4.96 -9.02
N ARG A 69 13.01 -3.67 -8.86
CA ARG A 69 13.80 -2.64 -9.54
C ARG A 69 15.24 -2.65 -9.06
N VAL A 70 15.46 -2.68 -7.76
CA VAL A 70 16.79 -2.69 -7.16
C VAL A 70 17.56 -3.96 -7.55
N VAL A 71 16.91 -5.12 -7.46
CA VAL A 71 17.50 -6.40 -7.84
C VAL A 71 17.85 -6.43 -9.34
N SER A 72 16.96 -5.93 -10.17
CA SER A 72 17.20 -5.88 -11.62
C SER A 72 18.41 -4.99 -11.98
N ARG A 73 18.52 -3.83 -11.35
CA ARG A 73 19.67 -2.94 -11.56
C ARG A 73 20.97 -3.59 -11.10
N ALA A 74 20.95 -4.27 -9.96
CA ALA A 74 22.12 -4.98 -9.46
C ALA A 74 22.56 -6.08 -10.42
N LYS A 75 21.63 -6.85 -10.98
CA LYS A 75 21.95 -7.86 -12.00
C LYS A 75 22.60 -7.24 -13.22
N CYS A 76 22.09 -6.11 -13.70
CA CYS A 76 22.67 -5.40 -14.84
C CYS A 76 24.11 -4.99 -14.55
N LEU A 77 24.41 -4.53 -13.35
CA LEU A 77 25.76 -4.17 -12.95
C LEU A 77 26.69 -5.38 -12.92
N LEU A 78 26.22 -6.52 -12.42
CA LEU A 78 26.99 -7.75 -12.42
C LEU A 78 27.29 -8.23 -13.85
N VAL A 79 26.35 -8.11 -14.74
CA VAL A 79 26.55 -8.43 -16.15
C VAL A 79 27.62 -7.49 -16.77
N GLU A 80 27.51 -6.21 -16.49
CA GLU A 80 28.42 -5.19 -17.06
C GLU A 80 29.85 -5.30 -16.50
N TYR A 81 30.00 -5.37 -15.18
CA TYR A 81 31.33 -5.28 -14.54
C TYR A 81 32.01 -6.63 -14.32
N LEU A 82 31.25 -7.69 -14.03
CA LEU A 82 31.80 -9.01 -13.84
C LEU A 82 31.65 -9.92 -15.05
N HIS A 83 31.04 -9.43 -16.10
CA HIS A 83 30.83 -10.19 -17.35
C HIS A 83 30.07 -11.50 -17.17
N LEU A 84 29.16 -11.51 -16.17
CA LEU A 84 28.27 -12.66 -15.94
C LEU A 84 27.10 -12.60 -16.90
N ASP A 85 26.54 -13.76 -17.26
CA ASP A 85 25.24 -13.79 -17.91
C ASP A 85 24.14 -13.57 -16.87
N GLU A 86 22.90 -13.41 -17.34
CA GLU A 86 21.78 -13.13 -16.44
C GLU A 86 21.55 -14.25 -15.42
N GLU A 87 21.65 -15.49 -15.83
CA GLU A 87 21.47 -16.64 -14.95
C GLU A 87 22.58 -16.71 -13.87
N SER A 88 23.81 -16.51 -14.27
CA SER A 88 24.95 -16.47 -13.34
C SER A 88 24.86 -15.30 -12.37
N ALA A 89 24.39 -14.14 -12.83
CA ALA A 89 24.16 -12.98 -11.97
C ALA A 89 23.09 -13.29 -10.91
N HIS A 90 22.01 -13.93 -11.33
CA HIS A 90 20.95 -14.35 -10.42
C HIS A 90 21.47 -15.32 -9.36
N LYS A 91 22.22 -16.33 -9.77
CA LYS A 91 22.84 -17.32 -8.86
C LYS A 91 23.83 -16.67 -7.91
N TYR A 92 24.61 -15.72 -8.40
CA TYR A 92 25.55 -14.95 -7.60
C TYR A 92 24.83 -14.25 -6.43
N MET A 93 23.74 -13.56 -6.75
CA MET A 93 22.96 -12.85 -5.74
C MET A 93 22.29 -13.80 -4.74
N GLU A 94 21.78 -14.92 -5.19
CA GLU A 94 21.18 -15.93 -4.32
C GLU A 94 22.24 -16.53 -3.36
N ARG A 95 23.41 -16.83 -3.88
CA ARG A 95 24.51 -17.37 -3.06
C ARG A 95 24.95 -16.38 -1.99
N GLN A 96 25.15 -15.13 -2.36
CA GLN A 96 25.51 -14.08 -1.41
C GLN A 96 24.45 -13.91 -0.33
N ALA A 97 23.20 -13.92 -0.70
CA ALA A 97 22.09 -13.82 0.26
C ALA A 97 22.11 -14.96 1.26
N MET A 98 22.33 -16.18 0.79
CA MET A 98 22.39 -17.36 1.65
C MET A 98 23.63 -17.37 2.55
N GLU A 99 24.80 -17.10 1.98
CA GLU A 99 26.06 -17.13 2.74
C GLU A 99 26.14 -16.05 3.82
N GLU A 100 25.66 -14.85 3.49
CA GLU A 100 25.69 -13.71 4.40
C GLU A 100 24.43 -13.56 5.25
N ARG A 101 23.43 -14.43 5.05
CA ARG A 101 22.15 -14.41 5.74
C ARG A 101 21.45 -13.05 5.58
N LYS A 102 21.47 -12.54 4.37
CA LYS A 102 20.84 -11.27 3.99
C LYS A 102 19.70 -11.51 3.04
N THR A 103 18.82 -10.51 2.90
CA THR A 103 17.79 -10.54 1.88
C THR A 103 18.42 -10.30 0.51
N ARG A 104 17.73 -10.74 -0.54
CA ARG A 104 18.13 -10.46 -1.92
C ARG A 104 18.25 -8.95 -2.16
N ARG A 105 17.33 -8.17 -1.60
CA ARG A 105 17.35 -6.70 -1.68
C ARG A 105 18.61 -6.12 -1.03
N ALA A 106 18.99 -6.61 0.14
CA ALA A 106 20.20 -6.13 0.83
C ALA A 106 21.46 -6.40 0.00
N VAL A 107 21.56 -7.59 -0.60
CA VAL A 107 22.65 -7.93 -1.51
C VAL A 107 22.66 -6.99 -2.71
N ALA A 108 21.49 -6.75 -3.31
CA ALA A 108 21.37 -5.84 -4.45
C ALA A 108 21.82 -4.43 -4.09
N GLU A 109 21.43 -3.92 -2.94
CA GLU A 109 21.84 -2.59 -2.48
C GLU A 109 23.34 -2.48 -2.28
N GLU A 110 23.98 -3.53 -1.79
CA GLU A 110 25.45 -3.58 -1.67
C GLU A 110 26.12 -3.52 -3.05
N ILE A 111 25.59 -4.25 -4.02
CA ILE A 111 26.11 -4.24 -5.40
C ILE A 111 25.97 -2.85 -6.00
N LEU A 112 24.84 -2.19 -5.77
CA LEU A 112 24.63 -0.82 -6.26
C LEU A 112 25.61 0.17 -5.63
N ARG A 113 25.96 -0.01 -4.36
CA ARG A 113 26.96 0.84 -3.68
C ARG A 113 28.37 0.60 -4.24
N GLU A 114 28.69 -0.65 -4.56
CA GLU A 114 30.03 -1.03 -5.00
C GLU A 114 30.29 -0.67 -6.48
N TYR A 115 29.31 -0.90 -7.34
CA TYR A 115 29.45 -0.75 -8.79
C TYR A 115 28.63 0.39 -9.40
N GLY A 116 27.65 0.89 -8.68
CA GLY A 116 26.74 1.91 -9.20
C GLY A 116 27.19 3.35 -9.10
#